data_06e6e2d95ab9a633ea24c753d7cb026f
#
_entry.id   06e6e2d95ab9a633ea24c753d7cb026f
#
_cell.length_a   1.000
_cell.length_b   1.000
_cell.length_c   1.000
_cell.angle_alpha   90.00
_cell.angle_beta   90.00
_cell.angle_gamma   90.00
#
_symmetry.space_group_name_H-M   'P 1'
#
loop_
_entity.id
_entity.type
_entity.pdbx_description
1 polymer ?
#
loop_
_entity_poly.entity_id
_entity_poly.type
_entity_poly.pdbx_seq_one_letter_code
_entity_poly.pdbx_strand_id
1 'polypeptide(L)'
;MSRESKLAKNTLILSIGTFLPRLASFITLPILTGCLTKEEMGTYDLITILESLLLPTVTLQIQAAAFRFLIDVRDDEEKVKEIVTNIVVFVIPTSLLSLLILFFCLGGTGGTIRILICLYFLFDVLGNVARQICRGLNENLEYSISAILAAMGKMIFAVICVYWLRAGLKGTVTALLMSAVFSFAYLVFRAGIFRYFDFRYYNKDKIKEMLRYSWPMVPNSMSAWVMRVSDRLVVTFFMGVAANAVYAVANKIPGLLTIAQNTFTMAWQENAAVVSKDRDAGEYYSSMFRVMFDLMAGFFGLLIAATPILFRLLIRGDYSEAYNQIPILFAAMFFFSMSTFLGGIYVAYKESASVGITTTAAAAINLIVDVATIRWIGLYAASGSTLISYLFLFVYRSIDVQRIIKVRYNVSHMLIILTIMAAQSIMCFMQMPILNVINLAVGCVVFMAINKDFVRVVMKKGMAYLNKKRGTGKRTAGASADKGASDLPALADDKSSCCGCSACYAVCPVGAIEMKADEEGFLYPVIDADKCVRCHKCLQACAFKRDQGK
;
A
#
# COMPACT_ATOMS: atom_id res chain seq x y z
N MET A 1 6.30 10.78 24.95
CA MET A 1 5.53 10.90 23.68
C MET A 1 4.10 10.41 23.92
N SER A 2 3.08 11.19 23.52
CA SER A 2 1.68 10.72 23.60
C SER A 2 1.47 9.47 22.75
N ARG A 3 0.45 8.65 23.08
CA ARG A 3 0.09 7.45 22.28
C ARG A 3 -0.16 7.81 20.81
N GLU A 4 -0.78 8.94 20.54
CA GLU A 4 -1.04 9.47 19.19
C GLU A 4 0.23 9.80 18.42
N SER A 5 1.22 10.43 19.06
CA SER A 5 2.52 10.74 18.45
C SER A 5 3.30 9.46 18.11
N LYS A 6 3.23 8.43 18.97
CA LYS A 6 3.85 7.12 18.71
C LYS A 6 3.17 6.39 17.56
N LEU A 7 1.83 6.45 17.51
CA LEU A 7 1.04 5.87 16.42
C LEU A 7 1.35 6.57 15.09
N ALA A 8 1.32 7.89 15.04
CA ALA A 8 1.63 8.67 13.85
C ALA A 8 3.06 8.39 13.32
N LYS A 9 4.04 8.30 14.22
CA LYS A 9 5.43 7.94 13.85
C LYS A 9 5.51 6.53 13.26
N ASN A 10 4.88 5.55 13.90
CA ASN A 10 4.88 4.17 13.40
C ASN A 10 4.16 4.05 12.04
N THR A 11 3.03 4.73 11.87
CA THR A 11 2.30 4.78 10.60
C THR A 11 3.16 5.38 9.49
N LEU A 12 3.87 6.48 9.77
CA LEU A 12 4.76 7.11 8.79
C LEU A 12 5.92 6.17 8.39
N ILE A 13 6.56 5.52 9.36
CA ILE A 13 7.65 4.57 9.12
C ILE A 13 7.16 3.41 8.25
N LEU A 14 6.02 2.80 8.58
CA LEU A 14 5.45 1.72 7.79
C LEU A 14 5.01 2.17 6.39
N SER A 15 4.47 3.39 6.26
CA SER A 15 4.11 3.97 4.96
C SER A 15 5.32 4.16 4.06
N ILE A 16 6.43 4.70 4.58
CA ILE A 16 7.68 4.83 3.83
C ILE A 16 8.22 3.45 3.44
N GLY A 17 8.21 2.49 4.38
CA GLY A 17 8.65 1.10 4.16
C GLY A 17 7.81 0.33 3.13
N THR A 18 6.59 0.78 2.83
CA THR A 18 5.72 0.15 1.81
C THR A 18 5.70 0.91 0.48
N PHE A 19 5.87 2.23 0.50
CA PHE A 19 5.82 3.07 -0.70
C PHE A 19 7.15 3.07 -1.47
N LEU A 20 8.28 3.19 -0.79
CA LEU A 20 9.60 3.26 -1.42
C LEU A 20 9.96 2.00 -2.23
N PRO A 21 9.67 0.76 -1.77
CA PRO A 21 9.81 -0.45 -2.58
C PRO A 21 9.05 -0.42 -3.91
N ARG A 22 7.86 0.16 -3.93
CA ARG A 22 7.06 0.30 -5.16
C ARG A 22 7.72 1.26 -6.16
N LEU A 23 8.24 2.39 -5.69
CA LEU A 23 9.00 3.32 -6.53
C LEU A 23 10.26 2.66 -7.12
N ALA A 24 11.01 1.91 -6.30
CA ALA A 24 12.20 1.19 -6.76
C ALA A 24 11.88 0.22 -7.91
N SER A 25 10.73 -0.47 -7.86
CA SER A 25 10.30 -1.39 -8.94
C SER A 25 10.01 -0.67 -10.26
N PHE A 26 9.51 0.57 -10.23
CA PHE A 26 9.32 1.38 -11.44
C PHE A 26 10.65 1.85 -12.04
N ILE A 27 11.62 2.23 -11.19
CA ILE A 27 12.97 2.62 -11.65
C ILE A 27 13.72 1.42 -12.24
N THR A 28 13.49 0.21 -11.73
CA THR A 28 14.12 -1.01 -12.23
C THR A 28 13.54 -1.46 -13.58
N LEU A 29 12.28 -1.13 -13.87
CA LEU A 29 11.58 -1.59 -15.08
C LEU A 29 12.29 -1.22 -16.40
N PRO A 30 12.73 0.04 -16.64
CA PRO A 30 13.45 0.40 -17.86
C PRO A 30 14.76 -0.37 -18.05
N ILE A 31 15.40 -0.77 -16.97
CA ILE A 31 16.65 -1.54 -16.99
C ILE A 31 16.35 -2.96 -17.45
N LEU A 32 15.35 -3.60 -16.83
CA LEU A 32 14.98 -4.97 -17.17
C LEU A 32 14.46 -5.07 -18.61
N THR A 33 13.52 -4.19 -19.00
CA THR A 33 12.93 -4.22 -20.35
C THR A 33 13.92 -3.83 -21.46
N GLY A 34 14.96 -3.05 -21.13
CA GLY A 34 15.98 -2.63 -22.09
C GLY A 34 17.17 -3.59 -22.23
N CYS A 35 17.40 -4.47 -21.24
CA CYS A 35 18.57 -5.34 -21.21
C CYS A 35 18.24 -6.83 -21.32
N LEU A 36 16.99 -7.24 -21.06
CA LEU A 36 16.54 -8.63 -21.13
C LEU A 36 15.82 -8.90 -22.45
N THR A 37 15.94 -10.13 -22.95
CA THR A 37 15.05 -10.61 -24.01
C THR A 37 13.63 -10.83 -23.47
N LYS A 38 12.63 -10.97 -24.36
CA LYS A 38 11.24 -11.27 -23.95
C LYS A 38 11.16 -12.58 -23.17
N GLU A 39 11.91 -13.60 -23.55
CA GLU A 39 11.97 -14.89 -22.86
C GLU A 39 12.57 -14.76 -21.47
N GLU A 40 13.66 -14.00 -21.32
CA GLU A 40 14.29 -13.75 -20.02
C GLU A 40 13.38 -12.94 -19.10
N MET A 41 12.72 -11.91 -19.63
CA MET A 41 11.77 -11.09 -18.89
C MET A 41 10.54 -11.88 -18.47
N GLY A 42 10.01 -12.75 -19.33
CA GLY A 42 8.89 -13.63 -19.00
C GLY A 42 9.27 -14.66 -17.94
N THR A 43 10.48 -15.24 -18.05
CA THR A 43 11.00 -16.16 -17.04
C THR A 43 11.19 -15.46 -15.68
N TYR A 44 11.71 -14.22 -15.68
CA TYR A 44 11.79 -13.40 -14.47
C TYR A 44 10.40 -13.16 -13.85
N ASP A 45 9.40 -12.86 -14.67
CA ASP A 45 8.02 -12.66 -14.18
C ASP A 45 7.47 -13.97 -13.57
N LEU A 46 7.69 -15.12 -14.21
CA LEU A 46 7.29 -16.43 -13.66
C LEU A 46 7.99 -16.74 -12.33
N ILE A 47 9.25 -16.38 -12.15
CA ILE A 47 9.97 -16.53 -10.88
C ILE A 47 9.28 -15.71 -9.78
N THR A 48 8.87 -14.46 -10.07
CA THR A 48 8.16 -13.60 -9.10
C THR A 48 6.74 -14.10 -8.81
N ILE A 49 6.10 -14.74 -9.77
CA ILE A 49 4.81 -15.42 -9.58
C ILE A 49 4.96 -16.59 -8.62
N LEU A 50 5.95 -17.46 -8.86
CA LEU A 50 6.26 -18.61 -8.01
C LEU A 50 6.62 -18.17 -6.59
N GLU A 51 7.39 -17.09 -6.41
CA GLU A 51 7.69 -16.49 -5.11
C GLU A 51 6.40 -16.20 -4.33
N SER A 52 5.45 -15.52 -4.97
CA SER A 52 4.19 -15.15 -4.33
C SER A 52 3.28 -16.34 -4.00
N LEU A 53 3.46 -17.48 -4.65
CA LEU A 53 2.78 -18.74 -4.37
C LEU A 53 3.47 -19.54 -3.27
N LEU A 54 4.80 -19.62 -3.33
CA LEU A 54 5.59 -20.46 -2.42
C LEU A 54 5.51 -19.96 -0.97
N LEU A 55 5.54 -18.65 -0.75
CA LEU A 55 5.50 -18.10 0.59
C LEU A 55 4.30 -18.62 1.43
N PRO A 56 3.02 -18.44 1.01
CA PRO A 56 1.88 -18.93 1.78
C PRO A 56 1.79 -20.46 1.86
N THR A 57 2.26 -21.18 0.84
CA THR A 57 2.17 -22.66 0.80
C THR A 57 3.25 -23.32 1.65
N VAL A 58 4.50 -22.87 1.54
CA VAL A 58 5.64 -23.44 2.27
C VAL A 58 5.56 -23.16 3.75
N THR A 59 5.19 -21.92 4.10
CA THR A 59 5.10 -21.52 5.51
C THR A 59 3.76 -21.86 6.16
N LEU A 60 2.76 -22.32 5.41
CA LEU A 60 1.38 -22.48 5.86
C LEU A 60 0.85 -21.24 6.60
N GLN A 61 1.30 -20.05 6.16
CA GLN A 61 1.00 -18.75 6.76
C GLN A 61 1.43 -18.59 8.23
N ILE A 62 2.38 -19.40 8.74
CA ILE A 62 2.85 -19.31 10.12
C ILE A 62 3.45 -17.95 10.45
N GLN A 63 3.94 -17.20 9.44
CA GLN A 63 4.38 -15.81 9.60
C GLN A 63 3.24 -14.86 10.03
N ALA A 64 1.98 -15.14 9.66
CA ALA A 64 0.83 -14.39 10.16
C ALA A 64 0.52 -14.74 11.63
N ALA A 65 0.67 -16.03 12.00
CA ALA A 65 0.60 -16.44 13.39
C ALA A 65 1.73 -15.80 14.21
N ALA A 66 2.98 -15.76 13.70
CA ALA A 66 4.11 -15.10 14.35
C ALA A 66 3.75 -13.67 14.78
N PHE A 67 3.25 -12.87 13.84
CA PHE A 67 2.83 -11.51 14.13
C PHE A 67 1.77 -11.44 15.23
N ARG A 68 0.72 -12.28 15.17
CA ARG A 68 -0.39 -12.24 16.12
C ARG A 68 0.01 -12.70 17.51
N PHE A 69 0.73 -13.82 17.61
CA PHE A 69 1.10 -14.42 18.90
C PHE A 69 2.17 -13.61 19.63
N LEU A 70 3.14 -13.04 18.91
CA LEU A 70 4.17 -12.20 19.50
C LEU A 70 3.61 -10.90 20.11
N ILE A 71 2.51 -10.35 19.58
CA ILE A 71 1.89 -9.16 20.14
C ILE A 71 1.50 -9.35 21.61
N ASP A 72 1.01 -10.53 21.97
CA ASP A 72 0.48 -10.82 23.29
C ASP A 72 1.59 -11.09 24.34
N VAL A 73 2.82 -11.38 23.89
CA VAL A 73 3.93 -11.83 24.76
C VAL A 73 5.20 -11.00 24.66
N ARG A 74 5.13 -9.79 24.08
CA ARG A 74 6.29 -8.91 23.83
C ARG A 74 7.17 -8.65 25.04
N ASP A 75 6.57 -8.60 26.22
CA ASP A 75 7.22 -8.26 27.48
C ASP A 75 7.78 -9.49 28.21
N ASP A 76 7.58 -10.71 27.65
CA ASP A 76 8.00 -11.98 28.22
C ASP A 76 9.01 -12.65 27.28
N GLU A 77 10.31 -12.51 27.60
CA GLU A 77 11.40 -13.00 26.73
C GLU A 77 11.38 -14.51 26.54
N GLU A 78 10.95 -15.29 27.55
CA GLU A 78 10.88 -16.75 27.43
C GLU A 78 9.79 -17.18 26.45
N LYS A 79 8.61 -16.58 26.52
CA LYS A 79 7.53 -16.86 25.58
C LYS A 79 7.85 -16.36 24.16
N VAL A 80 8.58 -15.25 24.04
CA VAL A 80 9.09 -14.79 22.73
C VAL A 80 10.05 -15.85 22.17
N LYS A 81 10.99 -16.38 22.97
CA LYS A 81 11.89 -17.46 22.55
C LYS A 81 11.12 -18.71 22.14
N GLU A 82 10.09 -19.10 22.91
CA GLU A 82 9.24 -20.24 22.56
C GLU A 82 8.60 -20.06 21.19
N ILE A 83 7.96 -18.92 20.94
CA ILE A 83 7.29 -18.67 19.65
C ILE A 83 8.30 -18.63 18.51
N VAL A 84 9.38 -17.86 18.62
CA VAL A 84 10.39 -17.71 17.56
C VAL A 84 11.07 -19.05 17.26
N THR A 85 11.45 -19.79 18.27
CA THR A 85 12.09 -21.12 18.09
C THR A 85 11.17 -22.07 17.33
N ASN A 86 9.90 -22.15 17.71
CA ASN A 86 8.95 -23.06 17.06
C ASN A 86 8.62 -22.66 15.62
N ILE A 87 8.62 -21.36 15.31
CA ILE A 87 8.49 -20.86 13.91
C ILE A 87 9.71 -21.30 13.09
N VAL A 88 10.92 -21.09 13.60
CA VAL A 88 12.17 -21.42 12.90
C VAL A 88 12.26 -22.93 12.67
N VAL A 89 11.97 -23.74 13.69
CA VAL A 89 11.97 -25.21 13.61
C VAL A 89 10.94 -25.73 12.60
N PHE A 90 9.84 -25.05 12.41
CA PHE A 90 8.85 -25.41 11.38
C PHE A 90 9.27 -24.93 9.99
N VAL A 91 9.69 -23.67 9.84
CA VAL A 91 9.94 -23.02 8.53
C VAL A 91 11.18 -23.58 7.84
N ILE A 92 12.25 -23.88 8.56
CA ILE A 92 13.49 -24.37 7.93
C ILE A 92 13.27 -25.72 7.22
N PRO A 93 12.74 -26.78 7.87
CA PRO A 93 12.52 -28.06 7.19
C PRO A 93 11.50 -27.97 6.04
N THR A 94 10.41 -27.22 6.22
CA THR A 94 9.41 -27.05 5.15
C THR A 94 9.96 -26.28 3.96
N SER A 95 10.82 -25.27 4.20
CA SER A 95 11.53 -24.56 3.13
C SER A 95 12.50 -25.48 2.40
N LEU A 96 13.32 -26.25 3.09
CA LEU A 96 14.26 -27.19 2.47
C LEU A 96 13.55 -28.27 1.64
N LEU A 97 12.43 -28.81 2.17
CA LEU A 97 11.61 -29.77 1.43
C LEU A 97 11.03 -29.13 0.14
N SER A 98 10.51 -27.91 0.24
CA SER A 98 9.98 -27.20 -0.93
C SER A 98 11.05 -26.87 -1.95
N LEU A 99 12.27 -26.55 -1.52
CA LEU A 99 13.40 -26.33 -2.42
C LEU A 99 13.82 -27.61 -3.14
N LEU A 100 13.77 -28.75 -2.45
CA LEU A 100 14.04 -30.03 -3.11
C LEU A 100 13.03 -30.31 -4.22
N ILE A 101 11.74 -30.10 -3.95
CA ILE A 101 10.68 -30.25 -4.96
C ILE A 101 10.90 -29.27 -6.10
N LEU A 102 11.13 -27.99 -5.80
CA LEU A 102 11.35 -26.95 -6.80
C LEU A 102 12.59 -27.25 -7.68
N PHE A 103 13.67 -27.74 -7.10
CA PHE A 103 14.87 -28.10 -7.82
C PHE A 103 14.62 -29.17 -8.89
N PHE A 104 13.77 -30.14 -8.60
CA PHE A 104 13.37 -31.16 -9.58
C PHE A 104 12.37 -30.61 -10.60
N CYS A 105 11.42 -29.78 -10.20
CA CYS A 105 10.45 -29.15 -11.11
C CYS A 105 11.12 -28.23 -12.14
N LEU A 106 12.23 -27.58 -11.78
CA LEU A 106 13.00 -26.70 -12.67
C LEU A 106 13.98 -27.48 -13.58
N GLY A 107 13.76 -28.76 -13.81
CA GLY A 107 14.65 -29.66 -14.58
C GLY A 107 15.08 -29.16 -15.96
N GLY A 108 14.27 -28.31 -16.61
CA GLY A 108 14.56 -27.72 -17.93
C GLY A 108 15.45 -26.47 -17.92
N THR A 109 15.78 -25.93 -16.74
CA THR A 109 16.64 -24.73 -16.60
C THR A 109 18.10 -25.11 -16.38
N GLY A 110 19.04 -24.26 -16.82
CA GLY A 110 20.49 -24.52 -16.60
C GLY A 110 20.81 -24.65 -15.10
N GLY A 111 21.71 -25.60 -14.76
CA GLY A 111 22.01 -25.96 -13.38
C GLY A 111 22.35 -24.78 -12.45
N THR A 112 23.14 -23.81 -12.94
CA THR A 112 23.50 -22.60 -12.18
C THR A 112 22.28 -21.74 -11.88
N ILE A 113 21.40 -21.49 -12.85
CA ILE A 113 20.20 -20.66 -12.68
C ILE A 113 19.25 -21.34 -11.70
N ARG A 114 19.09 -22.65 -11.78
CA ARG A 114 18.28 -23.47 -10.87
C ARG A 114 18.72 -23.30 -9.41
N ILE A 115 20.03 -23.42 -9.16
CA ILE A 115 20.58 -23.23 -7.80
C ILE A 115 20.33 -21.80 -7.31
N LEU A 116 20.57 -20.79 -8.15
CA LEU A 116 20.34 -19.39 -7.80
C LEU A 116 18.86 -19.12 -7.44
N ILE A 117 17.92 -19.70 -8.19
CA ILE A 117 16.48 -19.59 -7.92
C ILE A 117 16.16 -20.25 -6.57
N CYS A 118 16.64 -21.45 -6.31
CA CYS A 118 16.41 -22.14 -5.05
C CYS A 118 16.96 -21.35 -3.85
N LEU A 119 18.18 -20.83 -3.95
CA LEU A 119 18.78 -20.00 -2.90
C LEU A 119 17.99 -18.70 -2.69
N TYR A 120 17.54 -18.06 -3.78
CA TYR A 120 16.71 -16.87 -3.70
C TYR A 120 15.44 -17.14 -2.90
N PHE A 121 14.68 -18.19 -3.22
CA PHE A 121 13.46 -18.54 -2.51
C PHE A 121 13.71 -18.85 -1.04
N LEU A 122 14.81 -19.52 -0.71
CA LEU A 122 15.18 -19.78 0.69
C LEU A 122 15.32 -18.47 1.47
N PHE A 123 16.17 -17.57 0.98
CA PHE A 123 16.43 -16.31 1.68
C PHE A 123 15.22 -15.37 1.66
N ASP A 124 14.38 -15.41 0.62
CA ASP A 124 13.15 -14.63 0.60
C ASP A 124 12.13 -15.13 1.62
N VAL A 125 11.89 -16.44 1.72
CA VAL A 125 11.00 -17.02 2.74
C VAL A 125 11.50 -16.70 4.15
N LEU A 126 12.79 -16.93 4.43
CA LEU A 126 13.38 -16.62 5.73
C LEU A 126 13.30 -15.13 6.07
N GLY A 127 13.57 -14.28 5.07
CA GLY A 127 13.46 -12.82 5.20
C GLY A 127 12.03 -12.35 5.47
N ASN A 128 11.03 -12.95 4.82
CA ASN A 128 9.62 -12.63 5.05
C ASN A 128 9.16 -13.03 6.47
N VAL A 129 9.54 -14.22 6.93
CA VAL A 129 9.25 -14.69 8.29
C VAL A 129 9.92 -13.77 9.32
N ALA A 130 11.20 -13.46 9.13
CA ALA A 130 11.96 -12.57 9.99
C ALA A 130 11.35 -11.17 10.09
N ARG A 131 10.89 -10.60 8.98
CA ARG A 131 10.16 -9.32 8.94
C ARG A 131 8.88 -9.36 9.79
N GLN A 132 8.10 -10.45 9.72
CA GLN A 132 6.88 -10.57 10.54
C GLN A 132 7.17 -10.75 12.02
N ILE A 133 8.27 -11.41 12.38
CA ILE A 133 8.76 -11.50 13.77
C ILE A 133 9.08 -10.08 14.28
N CYS A 134 9.88 -9.29 13.56
CA CYS A 134 10.18 -7.90 13.93
C CYS A 134 8.91 -7.07 14.12
N ARG A 135 7.95 -7.20 13.21
CA ARG A 135 6.66 -6.51 13.33
C ARG A 135 5.88 -6.96 14.57
N GLY A 136 5.88 -8.26 14.87
CA GLY A 136 5.30 -8.83 16.08
C GLY A 136 5.92 -8.26 17.35
N LEU A 137 7.22 -8.05 17.38
CA LEU A 137 7.98 -7.45 18.47
C LEU A 137 7.91 -5.90 18.53
N ASN A 138 7.11 -5.26 17.67
CA ASN A 138 6.99 -3.80 17.54
C ASN A 138 8.26 -3.10 17.03
N GLU A 139 9.17 -3.84 16.39
CA GLU A 139 10.37 -3.33 15.74
C GLU A 139 10.03 -2.85 14.30
N ASN A 140 9.06 -1.92 14.19
CA ASN A 140 8.54 -1.46 12.91
C ASN A 140 9.60 -0.72 12.07
N LEU A 141 10.61 -0.13 12.70
CA LEU A 141 11.74 0.50 12.01
C LEU A 141 12.58 -0.54 11.28
N GLU A 142 12.98 -1.62 11.96
CA GLU A 142 13.78 -2.71 11.39
C GLU A 142 13.03 -3.44 10.27
N TYR A 143 11.73 -3.67 10.46
CA TYR A 143 10.83 -4.14 9.40
C TYR A 143 10.91 -3.25 8.15
N SER A 144 10.76 -1.94 8.32
CA SER A 144 10.73 -0.98 7.20
C SER A 144 12.09 -0.84 6.52
N ILE A 145 13.17 -0.78 7.29
CA ILE A 145 14.54 -0.71 6.75
C ILE A 145 14.85 -1.96 5.93
N SER A 146 14.52 -3.16 6.44
CA SER A 146 14.76 -4.41 5.70
C SER A 146 13.98 -4.47 4.39
N ALA A 147 12.72 -4.00 4.38
CA ALA A 147 11.92 -3.91 3.16
C ALA A 147 12.50 -2.93 2.12
N ILE A 148 13.02 -1.80 2.60
CA ILE A 148 13.72 -0.81 1.76
C ILE A 148 15.04 -1.41 1.23
N LEU A 149 15.82 -2.08 2.06
CA LEU A 149 17.07 -2.74 1.65
C LEU A 149 16.81 -3.82 0.59
N ALA A 150 15.74 -4.62 0.75
CA ALA A 150 15.35 -5.60 -0.27
C ALA A 150 15.02 -4.92 -1.61
N ALA A 151 14.25 -3.83 -1.59
CA ALA A 151 13.83 -3.15 -2.81
C ALA A 151 14.98 -2.37 -3.48
N MET A 152 15.73 -1.61 -2.70
CA MET A 152 16.89 -0.84 -3.18
C MET A 152 18.02 -1.77 -3.61
N GLY A 153 18.24 -2.87 -2.85
CA GLY A 153 19.19 -3.92 -3.22
C GLY A 153 18.83 -4.54 -4.56
N LYS A 154 17.56 -4.92 -4.77
CA LYS A 154 17.08 -5.43 -6.06
C LYS A 154 17.39 -4.45 -7.20
N MET A 155 17.14 -3.16 -7.00
CA MET A 155 17.42 -2.12 -8.00
C MET A 155 18.93 -1.98 -8.26
N ILE A 156 19.74 -1.85 -7.21
CA ILE A 156 21.20 -1.65 -7.31
C ILE A 156 21.86 -2.86 -7.98
N PHE A 157 21.54 -4.08 -7.51
CA PHE A 157 22.10 -5.29 -8.10
C PHE A 157 21.59 -5.57 -9.51
N ALA A 158 20.35 -5.14 -9.86
CA ALA A 158 19.90 -5.18 -11.24
C ALA A 158 20.73 -4.24 -12.14
N VAL A 159 21.06 -3.04 -11.67
CA VAL A 159 21.98 -2.15 -12.41
C VAL A 159 23.34 -2.82 -12.62
N ILE A 160 23.90 -3.40 -11.57
CA ILE A 160 25.24 -4.03 -11.64
C ILE A 160 25.20 -5.28 -12.53
N CYS A 161 24.31 -6.23 -12.25
CA CYS A 161 24.34 -7.55 -12.87
C CYS A 161 23.68 -7.55 -14.27
N VAL A 162 22.64 -6.75 -14.49
CA VAL A 162 21.88 -6.77 -15.74
C VAL A 162 22.36 -5.67 -16.70
N TYR A 163 22.54 -4.43 -16.23
CA TYR A 163 22.93 -3.32 -17.10
C TYR A 163 24.44 -3.29 -17.37
N TRP A 164 25.30 -3.38 -16.35
CA TRP A 164 26.76 -3.31 -16.52
C TRP A 164 27.37 -4.63 -16.95
N LEU A 165 27.06 -5.74 -16.25
CA LEU A 165 27.63 -7.06 -16.55
C LEU A 165 26.90 -7.78 -17.69
N ARG A 166 25.71 -7.28 -18.09
CA ARG A 166 24.87 -7.86 -19.15
C ARG A 166 24.66 -9.38 -19.01
N ALA A 167 24.51 -9.83 -17.77
CA ALA A 167 24.40 -11.25 -17.45
C ALA A 167 22.98 -11.84 -17.67
N GLY A 168 22.07 -11.09 -18.34
CA GLY A 168 20.73 -11.54 -18.73
C GLY A 168 19.92 -12.08 -17.55
N LEU A 169 19.21 -13.19 -17.76
CA LEU A 169 18.42 -13.86 -16.73
C LEU A 169 19.27 -14.27 -15.51
N LYS A 170 20.50 -14.79 -15.73
CA LYS A 170 21.38 -15.14 -14.62
C LYS A 170 21.71 -13.93 -13.74
N GLY A 171 21.96 -12.77 -14.36
CA GLY A 171 22.19 -11.52 -13.65
C GLY A 171 20.96 -11.07 -12.85
N THR A 172 19.78 -11.21 -13.43
CA THR A 172 18.52 -10.85 -12.78
C THR A 172 18.24 -11.70 -11.54
N VAL A 173 18.40 -13.04 -11.65
CA VAL A 173 18.22 -13.95 -10.51
C VAL A 173 19.27 -13.72 -9.44
N THR A 174 20.53 -13.43 -9.84
CA THR A 174 21.59 -13.06 -8.90
C THR A 174 21.23 -11.77 -8.15
N ALA A 175 20.67 -10.77 -8.83
CA ALA A 175 20.23 -9.53 -8.19
C ALA A 175 19.11 -9.76 -7.16
N LEU A 176 18.16 -10.64 -7.48
CA LEU A 176 17.12 -11.09 -6.55
C LEU A 176 17.72 -11.74 -5.31
N LEU A 177 18.60 -12.73 -5.51
CA LEU A 177 19.28 -13.46 -4.44
C LEU A 177 20.08 -12.52 -3.53
N MET A 178 20.94 -11.67 -4.10
CA MET A 178 21.76 -10.74 -3.31
C MET A 178 20.88 -9.79 -2.50
N SER A 179 19.80 -9.27 -3.07
CA SER A 179 18.88 -8.39 -2.34
C SER A 179 18.20 -9.11 -1.17
N ALA A 180 17.79 -10.36 -1.35
CA ALA A 180 17.19 -11.19 -0.30
C ALA A 180 18.19 -11.50 0.81
N VAL A 181 19.42 -11.90 0.44
CA VAL A 181 20.52 -12.17 1.39
C VAL A 181 20.85 -10.93 2.22
N PHE A 182 21.04 -9.76 1.59
CA PHE A 182 21.36 -8.53 2.32
C PHE A 182 20.23 -8.10 3.26
N SER A 183 18.97 -8.18 2.79
CA SER A 183 17.82 -7.86 3.64
C SER A 183 17.70 -8.82 4.82
N PHE A 184 17.89 -10.12 4.60
CA PHE A 184 17.86 -11.13 5.66
C PHE A 184 19.04 -10.97 6.63
N ALA A 185 20.26 -10.79 6.12
CA ALA A 185 21.45 -10.56 6.95
C ALA A 185 21.29 -9.32 7.85
N TYR A 186 20.71 -8.23 7.32
CA TYR A 186 20.38 -7.06 8.13
C TYR A 186 19.49 -7.42 9.33
N LEU A 187 18.41 -8.19 9.11
CA LEU A 187 17.50 -8.61 10.18
C LEU A 187 18.18 -9.53 11.20
N VAL A 188 19.06 -10.40 10.73
CA VAL A 188 19.84 -11.29 11.59
C VAL A 188 20.80 -10.53 12.50
N PHE A 189 21.61 -9.63 11.91
CA PHE A 189 22.67 -8.96 12.67
C PHE A 189 22.17 -7.74 13.43
N ARG A 190 21.23 -6.97 12.88
CA ARG A 190 20.79 -5.71 13.48
C ARG A 190 19.56 -5.88 14.38
N ALA A 191 18.54 -6.60 13.93
CA ALA A 191 17.39 -6.93 14.78
C ALA A 191 17.66 -8.09 15.74
N GLY A 192 18.77 -8.80 15.57
CA GLY A 192 19.21 -9.83 16.48
C GLY A 192 18.22 -11.01 16.62
N ILE A 193 17.51 -11.36 15.53
CA ILE A 193 16.43 -12.35 15.57
C ILE A 193 16.91 -13.69 16.12
N PHE A 194 18.14 -14.08 15.82
CA PHE A 194 18.72 -15.34 16.31
C PHE A 194 18.93 -15.39 17.83
N ARG A 195 18.97 -14.28 18.54
CA ARG A 195 19.06 -14.27 20.02
C ARG A 195 17.80 -14.86 20.67
N TYR A 196 16.69 -14.86 19.95
CA TYR A 196 15.44 -15.45 20.41
C TYR A 196 15.31 -16.92 20.02
N PHE A 197 16.27 -17.50 19.29
CA PHE A 197 16.28 -18.91 18.95
C PHE A 197 17.05 -19.69 20.01
N ASP A 198 16.34 -20.59 20.71
CA ASP A 198 16.92 -21.53 21.65
C ASP A 198 16.12 -22.84 21.61
N PHE A 199 16.77 -23.93 21.18
CA PHE A 199 16.14 -25.22 20.97
C PHE A 199 15.50 -25.80 22.26
N ARG A 200 15.87 -25.32 23.44
CA ARG A 200 15.27 -25.71 24.73
C ARG A 200 13.79 -25.34 24.81
N TYR A 201 13.35 -24.32 24.08
CA TYR A 201 11.95 -23.86 24.02
C TYR A 201 11.14 -24.52 22.90
N TYR A 202 11.66 -25.65 22.33
CA TYR A 202 10.90 -26.41 21.35
C TYR A 202 9.65 -27.02 21.98
N ASN A 203 8.49 -26.75 21.38
CA ASN A 203 7.21 -27.24 21.87
C ASN A 203 6.29 -27.56 20.67
N LYS A 204 6.04 -28.86 20.44
CA LYS A 204 5.21 -29.33 19.34
C LYS A 204 3.76 -28.84 19.43
N ASP A 205 3.22 -28.71 20.64
CA ASP A 205 1.84 -28.24 20.82
C ASP A 205 1.72 -26.75 20.45
N LYS A 206 2.77 -25.96 20.72
CA LYS A 206 2.83 -24.55 20.29
C LYS A 206 2.85 -24.42 18.76
N ILE A 207 3.59 -25.26 18.05
CA ILE A 207 3.56 -25.31 16.58
C ILE A 207 2.14 -25.63 16.10
N LYS A 208 1.50 -26.64 16.68
CA LYS A 208 0.13 -27.05 16.32
C LYS A 208 -0.89 -25.94 16.56
N GLU A 209 -0.76 -25.21 17.68
CA GLU A 209 -1.60 -24.07 18.01
C GLU A 209 -1.46 -22.95 16.94
N MET A 210 -0.22 -22.57 16.61
CA MET A 210 0.07 -21.56 15.58
C MET A 210 -0.42 -21.99 14.19
N LEU A 211 -0.23 -23.25 13.80
CA LEU A 211 -0.72 -23.79 12.54
C LEU A 211 -2.25 -23.84 12.50
N ARG A 212 -2.92 -24.20 13.61
CA ARG A 212 -4.39 -24.17 13.68
C ARG A 212 -4.95 -22.77 13.45
N TYR A 213 -4.23 -21.74 13.89
CA TYR A 213 -4.58 -20.34 13.61
C TYR A 213 -4.30 -19.95 12.16
N SER A 214 -3.15 -20.33 11.60
CA SER A 214 -2.70 -19.84 10.30
C SER A 214 -3.22 -20.66 9.10
N TRP A 215 -3.47 -21.97 9.27
CA TRP A 215 -3.93 -22.85 8.21
C TRP A 215 -5.19 -22.35 7.46
N PRO A 216 -6.24 -21.83 8.13
CA PRO A 216 -7.43 -21.31 7.43
C PRO A 216 -7.13 -20.10 6.53
N MET A 217 -5.99 -19.44 6.71
CA MET A 217 -5.58 -18.29 5.88
C MET A 217 -4.95 -18.74 4.55
N VAL A 218 -4.46 -19.99 4.46
CA VAL A 218 -3.82 -20.51 3.24
C VAL A 218 -4.78 -20.55 2.06
N PRO A 219 -5.98 -21.18 2.13
CA PRO A 219 -6.94 -21.18 1.03
C PRO A 219 -7.32 -19.77 0.57
N ASN A 220 -7.50 -18.83 1.51
CA ASN A 220 -7.78 -17.43 1.18
C ASN A 220 -6.64 -16.77 0.39
N SER A 221 -5.40 -16.99 0.81
CA SER A 221 -4.22 -16.46 0.10
C SER A 221 -4.04 -17.08 -1.28
N MET A 222 -4.33 -18.38 -1.39
CA MET A 222 -4.32 -19.11 -2.67
C MET A 222 -5.37 -18.59 -3.64
N SER A 223 -6.60 -18.39 -3.17
CA SER A 223 -7.67 -17.81 -3.99
C SER A 223 -7.34 -16.40 -4.48
N ALA A 224 -6.80 -15.56 -3.60
CA ALA A 224 -6.33 -14.23 -3.96
C ALA A 224 -5.14 -14.26 -4.94
N TRP A 225 -4.28 -15.28 -4.84
CA TRP A 225 -3.17 -15.48 -5.77
C TRP A 225 -3.70 -15.88 -7.15
N VAL A 226 -4.57 -16.89 -7.24
CA VAL A 226 -5.20 -17.32 -8.51
C VAL A 226 -5.82 -16.11 -9.22
N MET A 227 -6.61 -15.30 -8.54
CA MET A 227 -7.27 -14.15 -9.14
C MET A 227 -6.31 -13.10 -9.70
N ARG A 228 -5.08 -13.00 -9.16
CA ARG A 228 -4.10 -11.99 -9.60
C ARG A 228 -3.14 -12.47 -10.68
N VAL A 229 -3.02 -13.79 -10.87
CA VAL A 229 -1.90 -14.37 -11.59
C VAL A 229 -2.31 -15.42 -12.62
N SER A 230 -3.55 -15.93 -12.56
CA SER A 230 -4.03 -16.98 -13.47
C SER A 230 -3.83 -16.61 -14.94
N ASP A 231 -4.12 -15.37 -15.33
CA ASP A 231 -3.94 -14.87 -16.70
C ASP A 231 -2.52 -15.10 -17.23
N ARG A 232 -1.52 -14.83 -16.38
CA ARG A 232 -0.10 -14.98 -16.77
C ARG A 232 0.29 -16.45 -16.99
N LEU A 233 -0.28 -17.35 -16.19
CA LEU A 233 -0.07 -18.79 -16.36
C LEU A 233 -0.76 -19.28 -17.62
N VAL A 234 -1.99 -18.84 -17.89
CA VAL A 234 -2.74 -19.18 -19.11
C VAL A 234 -2.00 -18.65 -20.32
N VAL A 235 -1.57 -17.39 -20.33
CA VAL A 235 -0.76 -16.80 -21.41
C VAL A 235 0.53 -17.59 -21.61
N THR A 236 1.23 -17.94 -20.53
CA THR A 236 2.47 -18.72 -20.63
C THR A 236 2.23 -20.09 -21.24
N PHE A 237 1.18 -20.78 -20.84
CA PHE A 237 0.84 -22.12 -21.29
C PHE A 237 0.44 -22.16 -22.78
N PHE A 238 -0.39 -21.22 -23.24
CA PHE A 238 -0.92 -21.22 -24.59
C PHE A 238 -0.08 -20.45 -25.60
N MET A 239 0.61 -19.39 -25.17
CA MET A 239 1.33 -18.47 -26.06
C MET A 239 2.85 -18.42 -25.79
N GLY A 240 3.29 -19.03 -24.70
CA GLY A 240 4.71 -19.09 -24.31
C GLY A 240 5.17 -17.95 -23.42
N VAL A 241 6.41 -18.09 -22.96
CA VAL A 241 7.03 -17.20 -21.95
C VAL A 241 7.23 -15.78 -22.47
N ALA A 242 7.55 -15.61 -23.76
CA ALA A 242 7.73 -14.29 -24.39
C ALA A 242 6.42 -13.48 -24.40
N ALA A 243 5.28 -14.11 -24.67
CA ALA A 243 3.97 -13.47 -24.62
C ALA A 243 3.61 -13.05 -23.18
N ASN A 244 3.96 -13.90 -22.18
CA ASN A 244 3.81 -13.51 -20.77
C ASN A 244 4.63 -12.26 -20.43
N ALA A 245 5.85 -12.11 -20.96
CA ALA A 245 6.64 -10.89 -20.74
C ALA A 245 5.90 -9.63 -21.21
N VAL A 246 5.30 -9.68 -22.41
CA VAL A 246 4.51 -8.58 -22.96
C VAL A 246 3.34 -8.25 -22.04
N TYR A 247 2.58 -9.25 -21.61
CA TYR A 247 1.45 -9.08 -20.71
C TYR A 247 1.86 -8.59 -19.32
N ALA A 248 2.95 -9.09 -18.76
CA ALA A 248 3.52 -8.67 -17.49
C ALA A 248 3.94 -7.19 -17.51
N VAL A 249 4.59 -6.75 -18.60
CA VAL A 249 4.98 -5.36 -18.81
C VAL A 249 3.75 -4.46 -18.96
N ALA A 250 2.73 -4.89 -19.71
CA ALA A 250 1.46 -4.16 -19.87
C ALA A 250 0.76 -3.86 -18.54
N ASN A 251 0.84 -4.78 -17.57
CA ASN A 251 0.24 -4.62 -16.24
C ASN A 251 0.96 -3.60 -15.34
N LYS A 252 2.18 -3.17 -15.65
CA LYS A 252 2.97 -2.28 -14.75
C LYS A 252 2.36 -0.89 -14.64
N ILE A 253 1.97 -0.29 -15.75
CA ILE A 253 1.42 1.07 -15.75
C ILE A 253 0.01 1.11 -15.11
N PRO A 254 -0.97 0.24 -15.48
CA PRO A 254 -2.25 0.17 -14.79
C PRO A 254 -2.15 -0.15 -13.30
N GLY A 255 -1.10 -0.89 -12.89
CA GLY A 255 -0.78 -1.15 -11.49
C GLY A 255 -0.57 0.10 -10.63
N LEU A 256 -0.28 1.28 -11.22
CA LEU A 256 -0.21 2.55 -10.50
C LEU A 256 -1.56 2.93 -9.87
N LEU A 257 -2.67 2.61 -10.52
CA LEU A 257 -4.01 2.88 -10.00
C LEU A 257 -4.27 2.11 -8.71
N THR A 258 -3.75 0.88 -8.59
CA THR A 258 -3.92 0.07 -7.39
C THR A 258 -3.15 0.62 -6.19
N ILE A 259 -2.10 1.43 -6.40
CA ILE A 259 -1.37 2.09 -5.31
C ILE A 259 -2.26 3.14 -4.64
N ALA A 260 -2.91 3.98 -5.44
CA ALA A 260 -3.87 4.98 -4.95
C ALA A 260 -5.04 4.30 -4.21
N GLN A 261 -5.60 3.25 -4.82
CA GLN A 261 -6.69 2.47 -4.23
C GLN A 261 -6.32 1.85 -2.88
N ASN A 262 -5.17 1.17 -2.76
CA ASN A 262 -4.78 0.49 -1.52
C ASN A 262 -4.65 1.47 -0.35
N THR A 263 -4.13 2.68 -0.59
CA THR A 263 -4.02 3.73 0.42
C THR A 263 -5.40 4.16 0.92
N PHE A 264 -6.35 4.33 0.00
CA PHE A 264 -7.72 4.68 0.34
C PHE A 264 -8.43 3.53 1.08
N THR A 265 -8.27 2.29 0.62
CA THR A 265 -8.98 1.11 1.15
C THR A 265 -8.69 0.88 2.63
N MET A 266 -7.45 1.09 3.08
CA MET A 266 -7.10 0.95 4.50
C MET A 266 -7.88 1.91 5.40
N ALA A 267 -7.93 3.19 5.02
CA ALA A 267 -8.69 4.20 5.75
C ALA A 267 -10.22 3.98 5.62
N TRP A 268 -10.67 3.54 4.46
CA TRP A 268 -12.07 3.27 4.18
C TRP A 268 -12.64 2.12 5.03
N GLN A 269 -11.95 0.98 5.11
CA GLN A 269 -12.44 -0.18 5.86
C GLN A 269 -12.61 0.12 7.35
N GLU A 270 -11.70 0.91 7.95
CA GLU A 270 -11.82 1.35 9.33
C GLU A 270 -13.04 2.27 9.53
N ASN A 271 -13.16 3.31 8.70
CA ASN A 271 -14.28 4.26 8.78
C ASN A 271 -15.64 3.58 8.49
N ALA A 272 -15.70 2.70 7.50
CA ALA A 272 -16.91 1.97 7.18
C ALA A 272 -17.40 1.14 8.37
N ALA A 273 -16.48 0.48 9.09
CA ALA A 273 -16.82 -0.31 10.27
C ALA A 273 -17.35 0.55 11.44
N VAL A 274 -16.79 1.74 11.63
CA VAL A 274 -17.24 2.69 12.67
C VAL A 274 -18.66 3.19 12.36
N VAL A 275 -18.88 3.69 11.14
CA VAL A 275 -20.15 4.30 10.70
C VAL A 275 -21.26 3.26 10.51
N SER A 276 -20.96 1.98 10.40
CA SER A 276 -21.96 0.92 10.15
C SER A 276 -23.11 0.88 11.18
N LYS A 277 -22.92 1.46 12.37
CA LYS A 277 -23.91 1.52 13.44
C LYS A 277 -24.75 2.80 13.43
N ASP A 278 -24.41 3.78 12.60
CA ASP A 278 -25.08 5.08 12.57
C ASP A 278 -26.36 5.00 11.71
N ARG A 279 -27.35 5.84 12.06
CA ARG A 279 -28.64 5.87 11.35
C ARG A 279 -28.52 6.38 9.92
N ASP A 280 -27.53 7.18 9.64
CA ASP A 280 -27.22 7.79 8.33
C ASP A 280 -26.15 7.06 7.53
N ALA A 281 -25.74 5.86 7.96
CA ALA A 281 -24.69 5.05 7.30
C ALA A 281 -24.93 4.90 5.79
N GLY A 282 -26.17 4.72 5.34
CA GLY A 282 -26.50 4.61 3.90
C GLY A 282 -26.23 5.89 3.11
N GLU A 283 -26.45 7.07 3.69
CA GLU A 283 -26.14 8.35 3.06
C GLU A 283 -24.62 8.57 3.02
N TYR A 284 -23.94 8.25 4.11
CA TYR A 284 -22.48 8.32 4.19
C TYR A 284 -21.83 7.41 3.15
N TYR A 285 -22.24 6.14 3.03
CA TYR A 285 -21.69 5.22 2.03
C TYR A 285 -21.99 5.67 0.60
N SER A 286 -23.17 6.25 0.35
CA SER A 286 -23.54 6.82 -0.95
C SER A 286 -22.64 7.99 -1.33
N SER A 287 -22.38 8.89 -0.38
CA SER A 287 -21.46 10.01 -0.55
C SER A 287 -20.02 9.55 -0.80
N MET A 288 -19.53 8.62 0.02
CA MET A 288 -18.17 8.07 -0.12
C MET A 288 -17.99 7.27 -1.41
N PHE A 289 -19.01 6.53 -1.86
CA PHE A 289 -19.00 5.86 -3.16
C PHE A 289 -18.79 6.87 -4.29
N ARG A 290 -19.52 7.99 -4.27
CA ARG A 290 -19.38 9.03 -5.27
C ARG A 290 -17.97 9.64 -5.26
N VAL A 291 -17.46 9.99 -4.08
CA VAL A 291 -16.10 10.54 -3.93
C VAL A 291 -15.05 9.56 -4.45
N MET A 292 -15.17 8.28 -4.11
CA MET A 292 -14.23 7.24 -4.56
C MET A 292 -14.33 7.02 -6.08
N PHE A 293 -15.55 6.99 -6.62
CA PHE A 293 -15.79 6.85 -8.06
C PHE A 293 -15.15 8.00 -8.84
N ASP A 294 -15.42 9.24 -8.43
CA ASP A 294 -14.89 10.44 -9.07
C ASP A 294 -13.36 10.52 -8.95
N LEU A 295 -12.81 10.17 -7.80
CA LEU A 295 -11.36 10.16 -7.57
C LEU A 295 -10.65 9.12 -8.44
N MET A 296 -11.16 7.88 -8.46
CA MET A 296 -10.57 6.80 -9.27
C MET A 296 -10.75 7.05 -10.76
N ALA A 297 -11.87 7.61 -11.19
CA ALA A 297 -12.08 8.02 -12.59
C ALA A 297 -11.14 9.15 -13.00
N GLY A 298 -10.92 10.11 -12.11
CA GLY A 298 -9.95 11.17 -12.35
C GLY A 298 -8.51 10.65 -12.47
N PHE A 299 -8.08 9.76 -11.57
CA PHE A 299 -6.77 9.11 -11.69
C PHE A 299 -6.66 8.25 -12.94
N PHE A 300 -7.71 7.51 -13.30
CA PHE A 300 -7.77 6.77 -14.56
C PHE A 300 -7.52 7.72 -15.75
N GLY A 301 -8.28 8.83 -15.83
CA GLY A 301 -8.16 9.77 -16.93
C GLY A 301 -6.77 10.40 -17.05
N LEU A 302 -6.14 10.75 -15.94
CA LEU A 302 -4.76 11.26 -15.92
C LEU A 302 -3.74 10.21 -16.34
N LEU A 303 -3.82 9.00 -15.79
CA LEU A 303 -2.85 7.95 -16.05
C LEU A 303 -2.95 7.40 -17.47
N ILE A 304 -4.17 7.22 -18.01
CA ILE A 304 -4.35 6.77 -19.38
C ILE A 304 -3.86 7.83 -20.38
N ALA A 305 -4.10 9.10 -20.10
CA ALA A 305 -3.61 10.21 -20.91
C ALA A 305 -2.08 10.35 -20.83
N ALA A 306 -1.48 10.04 -19.67
CA ALA A 306 -0.04 10.04 -19.49
C ALA A 306 0.64 8.76 -20.05
N THR A 307 -0.13 7.72 -20.42
CA THR A 307 0.40 6.43 -20.88
C THR A 307 1.44 6.54 -21.99
N PRO A 308 1.29 7.36 -23.05
CA PRO A 308 2.31 7.48 -24.09
C PRO A 308 3.67 7.95 -23.55
N ILE A 309 3.66 8.85 -22.57
CA ILE A 309 4.85 9.38 -21.93
C ILE A 309 5.44 8.33 -20.97
N LEU A 310 4.59 7.74 -20.12
CA LEU A 310 5.00 6.71 -19.16
C LEU A 310 5.55 5.48 -19.86
N PHE A 311 4.94 5.06 -20.95
CA PHE A 311 5.40 3.91 -21.73
C PHE A 311 6.81 4.15 -22.29
N ARG A 312 7.05 5.30 -22.92
CA ARG A 312 8.39 5.65 -23.45
C ARG A 312 9.45 5.79 -22.36
N LEU A 313 9.06 6.27 -21.18
CA LEU A 313 9.99 6.46 -20.05
C LEU A 313 10.34 5.15 -19.36
N LEU A 314 9.33 4.29 -19.14
CA LEU A 314 9.43 3.12 -18.27
C LEU A 314 9.71 1.81 -19.04
N ILE A 315 9.33 1.74 -20.31
CA ILE A 315 9.41 0.50 -21.09
C ILE A 315 10.35 0.74 -22.27
N ARG A 316 11.39 -0.08 -22.32
CA ARG A 316 12.39 -0.11 -23.39
C ARG A 316 12.31 -1.44 -24.12
N GLY A 317 12.92 -1.52 -25.30
CA GLY A 317 12.87 -2.74 -26.14
C GLY A 317 11.55 -2.88 -26.88
N ASP A 318 11.36 -4.03 -27.51
CA ASP A 318 10.20 -4.31 -28.40
C ASP A 318 9.01 -4.87 -27.61
N TYR A 319 8.27 -3.97 -26.95
CA TYR A 319 7.04 -4.27 -26.22
C TYR A 319 5.83 -3.52 -26.77
N SER A 320 5.81 -3.21 -28.07
CA SER A 320 4.72 -2.45 -28.70
C SER A 320 3.34 -3.06 -28.49
N GLU A 321 3.25 -4.40 -28.50
CA GLU A 321 2.01 -5.14 -28.22
C GLU A 321 1.47 -4.92 -26.80
N ALA A 322 2.36 -4.65 -25.82
CA ALA A 322 1.98 -4.36 -24.45
C ALA A 322 1.17 -3.07 -24.35
N TYR A 323 1.46 -2.08 -25.21
CA TYR A 323 0.75 -0.81 -25.21
C TYR A 323 -0.75 -0.97 -25.44
N ASN A 324 -1.14 -1.84 -26.36
CA ASN A 324 -2.53 -2.08 -26.72
C ASN A 324 -3.35 -2.75 -25.59
N GLN A 325 -2.69 -3.43 -24.67
CA GLN A 325 -3.34 -4.05 -23.52
C GLN A 325 -3.65 -3.04 -22.40
N ILE A 326 -2.87 -1.95 -22.32
CA ILE A 326 -2.91 -0.99 -21.21
C ILE A 326 -4.29 -0.35 -21.02
N PRO A 327 -5.00 0.15 -22.06
CA PRO A 327 -6.32 0.76 -21.87
C PRO A 327 -7.35 -0.22 -21.27
N ILE A 328 -7.33 -1.48 -21.71
CA ILE A 328 -8.24 -2.53 -21.22
C ILE A 328 -7.94 -2.83 -19.75
N LEU A 329 -6.65 -2.96 -19.40
CA LEU A 329 -6.20 -3.22 -18.03
C LEU A 329 -6.48 -2.04 -17.10
N PHE A 330 -6.41 -0.80 -17.57
CA PHE A 330 -6.83 0.36 -16.77
C PHE A 330 -8.32 0.30 -16.43
N ALA A 331 -9.17 -0.02 -17.40
CA ALA A 331 -10.60 -0.19 -17.16
C ALA A 331 -10.87 -1.33 -16.16
N ALA A 332 -10.14 -2.45 -16.30
CA ALA A 332 -10.21 -3.54 -15.35
C ALA A 332 -9.84 -3.11 -13.92
N MET A 333 -8.71 -2.40 -13.75
CA MET A 333 -8.26 -1.91 -12.44
C MET A 333 -9.22 -0.88 -11.83
N PHE A 334 -9.89 -0.07 -12.64
CA PHE A 334 -10.94 0.84 -12.18
C PHE A 334 -12.11 0.06 -11.56
N PHE A 335 -12.68 -0.91 -12.27
CA PHE A 335 -13.79 -1.72 -11.75
C PHE A 335 -13.36 -2.57 -10.53
N PHE A 336 -12.14 -3.07 -10.52
CA PHE A 336 -11.58 -3.73 -9.34
C PHE A 336 -11.53 -2.79 -8.12
N SER A 337 -11.11 -1.54 -8.32
CA SER A 337 -11.06 -0.54 -7.25
C SER A 337 -12.44 -0.25 -6.66
N MET A 338 -13.45 -0.12 -7.53
CA MET A 338 -14.83 0.10 -7.11
C MET A 338 -15.44 -1.11 -6.41
N SER A 339 -15.16 -2.32 -6.91
CA SER A 339 -15.60 -3.56 -6.26
C SER A 339 -14.95 -3.78 -4.89
N THR A 340 -13.70 -3.34 -4.72
CA THR A 340 -12.99 -3.40 -3.43
C THR A 340 -13.56 -2.41 -2.42
N PHE A 341 -13.98 -1.22 -2.87
CA PHE A 341 -14.70 -0.25 -2.05
C PHE A 341 -15.99 -0.87 -1.49
N LEU A 342 -16.82 -1.47 -2.35
CA LEU A 342 -18.04 -2.16 -1.93
C LEU A 342 -17.75 -3.34 -1.01
N GLY A 343 -16.63 -4.05 -1.26
CA GLY A 343 -16.13 -5.10 -0.38
C GLY A 343 -15.89 -4.64 1.06
N GLY A 344 -15.49 -3.39 1.25
CA GLY A 344 -15.34 -2.77 2.58
C GLY A 344 -16.65 -2.67 3.34
N ILE A 345 -17.79 -2.46 2.66
CA ILE A 345 -19.11 -2.43 3.28
C ILE A 345 -19.48 -3.82 3.83
N TYR A 346 -19.25 -4.90 3.05
CA TYR A 346 -19.48 -6.26 3.54
C TYR A 346 -18.67 -6.56 4.81
N VAL A 347 -17.39 -6.15 4.83
CA VAL A 347 -16.53 -6.33 6.01
C VAL A 347 -17.08 -5.56 7.22
N ALA A 348 -17.57 -4.33 7.02
CA ALA A 348 -18.17 -3.51 8.08
C ALA A 348 -19.40 -4.18 8.71
N TYR A 349 -20.19 -4.89 7.92
CA TYR A 349 -21.36 -5.65 8.38
C TYR A 349 -21.05 -7.12 8.72
N LYS A 350 -19.77 -7.51 8.77
CA LYS A 350 -19.31 -8.88 9.08
C LYS A 350 -19.69 -9.94 8.06
N GLU A 351 -20.03 -9.54 6.83
CA GLU A 351 -20.37 -10.39 5.70
C GLU A 351 -19.15 -10.81 4.88
N SER A 352 -18.06 -11.19 5.56
CA SER A 352 -16.79 -11.55 4.90
C SER A 352 -16.89 -12.78 3.99
N ALA A 353 -17.84 -13.69 4.26
CA ALA A 353 -18.12 -14.84 3.40
C ALA A 353 -18.58 -14.39 2.00
N SER A 354 -19.45 -13.37 1.91
CA SER A 354 -19.92 -12.79 0.65
C SER A 354 -18.78 -12.19 -0.17
N VAL A 355 -17.77 -11.57 0.50
CA VAL A 355 -16.55 -11.11 -0.17
C VAL A 355 -15.80 -12.28 -0.81
N GLY A 356 -15.62 -13.38 -0.06
CA GLY A 356 -14.95 -14.59 -0.55
C GLY A 356 -15.66 -15.23 -1.74
N ILE A 357 -16.96 -15.46 -1.63
CA ILE A 357 -17.78 -16.09 -2.68
C ILE A 357 -17.76 -15.26 -3.97
N THR A 358 -18.00 -13.96 -3.87
CA THR A 358 -18.04 -13.08 -5.05
C THR A 358 -16.68 -12.98 -5.73
N THR A 359 -15.59 -12.93 -4.95
CA THR A 359 -14.22 -12.92 -5.47
C THR A 359 -13.89 -14.24 -6.18
N THR A 360 -14.28 -15.38 -5.60
CA THR A 360 -14.05 -16.70 -6.22
C THR A 360 -14.86 -16.85 -7.51
N ALA A 361 -16.11 -16.37 -7.55
CA ALA A 361 -16.92 -16.36 -8.77
C ALA A 361 -16.26 -15.51 -9.87
N ALA A 362 -15.75 -14.33 -9.54
CA ALA A 362 -15.03 -13.49 -10.49
C ALA A 362 -13.74 -14.17 -11.01
N ALA A 363 -12.98 -14.86 -10.13
CA ALA A 363 -11.81 -15.62 -10.53
C ALA A 363 -12.15 -16.78 -11.47
N ALA A 364 -13.25 -17.48 -11.22
CA ALA A 364 -13.74 -18.54 -12.12
C ALA A 364 -14.14 -17.98 -13.49
N ILE A 365 -14.86 -16.86 -13.54
CA ILE A 365 -15.22 -16.17 -14.79
C ILE A 365 -13.95 -15.76 -15.55
N ASN A 366 -12.99 -15.14 -14.86
CA ASN A 366 -11.72 -14.76 -15.47
C ASN A 366 -11.04 -15.95 -16.14
N LEU A 367 -10.84 -17.06 -15.42
CA LEU A 367 -10.16 -18.24 -15.93
C LEU A 367 -10.93 -18.89 -17.09
N ILE A 368 -12.26 -19.02 -16.99
CA ILE A 368 -13.10 -19.62 -18.04
C ILE A 368 -13.04 -18.79 -19.32
N VAL A 369 -13.20 -17.47 -19.22
CA VAL A 369 -13.19 -16.59 -20.39
C VAL A 369 -11.79 -16.57 -21.02
N ASP A 370 -10.73 -16.49 -20.20
CA ASP A 370 -9.36 -16.47 -20.69
C ASP A 370 -9.02 -17.76 -21.46
N VAL A 371 -9.23 -18.92 -20.84
CA VAL A 371 -8.96 -20.23 -21.49
C VAL A 371 -9.81 -20.44 -22.75
N ALA A 372 -11.08 -20.01 -22.72
CA ALA A 372 -11.97 -20.16 -23.85
C ALA A 372 -11.60 -19.30 -25.06
N THR A 373 -11.01 -18.11 -24.82
CA THR A 373 -10.82 -17.12 -25.90
C THR A 373 -9.37 -16.93 -26.32
N ILE A 374 -8.38 -17.38 -25.52
CA ILE A 374 -6.97 -17.10 -25.76
C ILE A 374 -6.45 -17.62 -27.11
N ARG A 375 -6.98 -18.74 -27.60
CA ARG A 375 -6.60 -19.31 -28.91
C ARG A 375 -7.03 -18.46 -30.09
N TRP A 376 -8.06 -17.61 -29.93
CA TRP A 376 -8.63 -16.81 -31.03
C TRP A 376 -8.16 -15.37 -31.01
N ILE A 377 -8.05 -14.77 -29.83
CA ILE A 377 -7.74 -13.34 -29.70
C ILE A 377 -6.42 -13.05 -28.96
N GLY A 378 -5.63 -14.10 -28.66
CA GLY A 378 -4.29 -13.96 -28.09
C GLY A 378 -4.28 -13.21 -26.77
N LEU A 379 -3.35 -12.26 -26.60
CA LEU A 379 -3.19 -11.47 -25.37
C LEU A 379 -4.43 -10.66 -24.97
N TYR A 380 -5.31 -10.35 -25.94
CA TYR A 380 -6.57 -9.67 -25.63
C TYR A 380 -7.52 -10.54 -24.81
N ALA A 381 -7.37 -11.86 -24.84
CA ALA A 381 -8.11 -12.77 -23.98
C ALA A 381 -7.81 -12.50 -22.51
N ALA A 382 -6.54 -12.41 -22.13
CA ALA A 382 -6.10 -12.18 -20.77
C ALA A 382 -6.54 -10.81 -20.23
N SER A 383 -6.37 -9.74 -21.02
CA SER A 383 -6.81 -8.41 -20.59
C SER A 383 -8.34 -8.26 -20.61
N GLY A 384 -9.03 -8.88 -21.58
CA GLY A 384 -10.48 -8.88 -21.70
C GLY A 384 -11.17 -9.70 -20.60
N SER A 385 -10.67 -10.89 -20.29
CA SER A 385 -11.19 -11.73 -19.20
C SER A 385 -11.06 -11.02 -17.84
N THR A 386 -9.93 -10.34 -17.61
CA THR A 386 -9.73 -9.52 -16.41
C THR A 386 -10.73 -8.37 -16.34
N LEU A 387 -10.98 -7.66 -17.44
CA LEU A 387 -11.99 -6.61 -17.49
C LEU A 387 -13.40 -7.16 -17.23
N ILE A 388 -13.78 -8.25 -17.89
CA ILE A 388 -15.11 -8.87 -17.75
C ILE A 388 -15.33 -9.34 -16.31
N SER A 389 -14.34 -10.01 -15.71
CA SER A 389 -14.45 -10.52 -14.34
C SER A 389 -14.57 -9.41 -13.29
N TYR A 390 -13.81 -8.32 -13.44
CA TYR A 390 -13.88 -7.21 -12.50
C TYR A 390 -15.13 -6.33 -12.70
N LEU A 391 -15.59 -6.20 -13.94
CA LEU A 391 -16.88 -5.58 -14.23
C LEU A 391 -18.03 -6.39 -13.61
N PHE A 392 -18.04 -7.72 -13.79
CA PHE A 392 -18.99 -8.61 -13.14
C PHE A 392 -18.96 -8.43 -11.62
N LEU A 393 -17.77 -8.44 -11.02
CA LEU A 393 -17.60 -8.28 -9.57
C LEU A 393 -18.17 -6.95 -9.08
N PHE A 394 -17.92 -5.86 -9.83
CA PHE A 394 -18.44 -4.54 -9.51
C PHE A 394 -19.96 -4.48 -9.60
N VAL A 395 -20.54 -4.95 -10.72
CA VAL A 395 -21.99 -4.93 -10.93
C VAL A 395 -22.68 -5.81 -9.89
N TYR A 396 -22.21 -7.04 -9.69
CA TYR A 396 -22.78 -7.94 -8.71
C TYR A 396 -22.79 -7.32 -7.29
N ARG A 397 -21.64 -6.81 -6.83
CA ARG A 397 -21.54 -6.18 -5.50
C ARG A 397 -22.38 -4.90 -5.40
N SER A 398 -22.52 -4.14 -6.46
CA SER A 398 -23.36 -2.93 -6.47
C SER A 398 -24.84 -3.25 -6.25
N ILE A 399 -25.29 -4.41 -6.75
CA ILE A 399 -26.66 -4.90 -6.55
C ILE A 399 -26.79 -5.56 -5.18
N ASP A 400 -25.86 -6.44 -4.83
CA ASP A 400 -25.94 -7.28 -3.64
C ASP A 400 -25.82 -6.49 -2.32
N VAL A 401 -24.99 -5.42 -2.29
CA VAL A 401 -24.87 -4.51 -1.13
C VAL A 401 -26.21 -3.87 -0.75
N GLN A 402 -27.15 -3.70 -1.70
CA GLN A 402 -28.48 -3.15 -1.43
C GLN A 402 -29.31 -4.00 -0.45
N ARG A 403 -28.97 -5.29 -0.29
CA ARG A 403 -29.61 -6.18 0.71
C ARG A 403 -29.16 -5.85 2.13
N ILE A 404 -27.94 -5.32 2.28
CA ILE A 404 -27.33 -5.00 3.57
C ILE A 404 -27.68 -3.56 3.95
N ILE A 405 -27.42 -2.63 3.03
CA ILE A 405 -27.69 -1.20 3.22
C ILE A 405 -27.96 -0.53 1.87
N LYS A 406 -28.91 0.40 1.86
CA LYS A 406 -29.26 1.14 0.65
C LYS A 406 -28.20 2.19 0.32
N VAL A 407 -27.42 1.93 -0.74
CA VAL A 407 -26.46 2.85 -1.33
C VAL A 407 -27.09 3.49 -2.57
N ARG A 408 -27.18 4.81 -2.61
CA ARG A 408 -27.75 5.55 -3.75
C ARG A 408 -26.67 5.79 -4.80
N TYR A 409 -26.84 5.24 -5.99
CA TYR A 409 -25.96 5.48 -7.13
C TYR A 409 -26.55 6.54 -8.05
N ASN A 410 -25.74 7.53 -8.43
CA ASN A 410 -26.12 8.46 -9.49
C ASN A 410 -25.74 7.85 -10.85
N VAL A 411 -26.63 7.02 -11.40
CA VAL A 411 -26.37 6.25 -12.62
C VAL A 411 -26.07 7.16 -13.81
N SER A 412 -26.76 8.30 -13.97
CA SER A 412 -26.50 9.22 -15.06
C SER A 412 -25.08 9.81 -15.00
N HIS A 413 -24.65 10.22 -13.81
CA HIS A 413 -23.29 10.71 -13.60
C HIS A 413 -22.24 9.62 -13.88
N MET A 414 -22.49 8.38 -13.42
CA MET A 414 -21.60 7.26 -13.68
C MET A 414 -21.49 6.95 -15.17
N LEU A 415 -22.59 6.96 -15.92
CA LEU A 415 -22.59 6.69 -17.36
C LEU A 415 -21.84 7.77 -18.14
N ILE A 416 -22.01 9.04 -17.78
CA ILE A 416 -21.25 10.15 -18.42
C ILE A 416 -19.75 9.95 -18.22
N ILE A 417 -19.32 9.67 -16.98
CA ILE A 417 -17.89 9.45 -16.67
C ILE A 417 -17.35 8.21 -17.38
N LEU A 418 -18.08 7.09 -17.36
CA LEU A 418 -17.67 5.87 -18.07
C LEU A 418 -17.56 6.09 -19.58
N THR A 419 -18.44 6.92 -20.16
CA THR A 419 -18.35 7.29 -21.58
C THR A 419 -17.09 8.11 -21.87
N ILE A 420 -16.74 9.05 -20.99
CA ILE A 420 -15.50 9.82 -21.10
C ILE A 420 -14.28 8.91 -20.98
N MET A 421 -14.28 7.99 -20.00
CA MET A 421 -13.21 7.02 -19.81
C MET A 421 -13.05 6.10 -21.04
N ALA A 422 -14.14 5.66 -21.63
CA ALA A 422 -14.11 4.87 -22.87
C ALA A 422 -13.53 5.67 -24.04
N ALA A 423 -13.94 6.94 -24.22
CA ALA A 423 -13.38 7.83 -25.23
C ALA A 423 -11.88 8.05 -25.03
N GLN A 424 -11.42 8.29 -23.81
CA GLN A 424 -9.99 8.41 -23.48
C GLN A 424 -9.21 7.11 -23.76
N SER A 425 -9.81 5.95 -23.49
CA SER A 425 -9.23 4.64 -23.79
C SER A 425 -9.06 4.46 -25.30
N ILE A 426 -10.06 4.82 -26.10
CA ILE A 426 -10.01 4.76 -27.56
C ILE A 426 -8.93 5.70 -28.09
N MET A 427 -8.87 6.95 -27.61
CA MET A 427 -7.83 7.89 -28.02
C MET A 427 -6.42 7.37 -27.69
N CYS A 428 -6.25 6.75 -26.52
CA CYS A 428 -4.98 6.12 -26.14
C CYS A 428 -4.62 4.96 -27.07
N PHE A 429 -5.61 4.12 -27.43
CA PHE A 429 -5.41 2.97 -28.30
C PHE A 429 -5.01 3.36 -29.73
N MET A 430 -5.53 4.49 -30.25
CA MET A 430 -5.21 4.98 -31.58
C MET A 430 -3.76 5.46 -31.76
N GLN A 431 -3.04 5.74 -30.69
CA GLN A 431 -1.61 6.12 -30.66
C GLN A 431 -1.22 7.34 -31.52
N MET A 432 -2.19 8.17 -31.90
CA MET A 432 -1.94 9.36 -32.72
C MET A 432 -1.41 10.51 -31.85
N PRO A 433 -0.30 11.19 -32.24
CA PRO A 433 0.29 12.26 -31.41
C PRO A 433 -0.70 13.39 -31.05
N ILE A 434 -1.53 13.80 -31.99
CA ILE A 434 -2.54 14.84 -31.77
C ILE A 434 -3.58 14.36 -30.73
N LEU A 435 -4.08 13.13 -30.89
CA LEU A 435 -5.06 12.55 -29.95
C LEU A 435 -4.45 12.38 -28.55
N ASN A 436 -3.18 12.07 -28.44
CA ASN A 436 -2.50 11.97 -27.15
C ASN A 436 -2.45 13.33 -26.42
N VAL A 437 -2.20 14.43 -27.15
CA VAL A 437 -2.22 15.79 -26.57
C VAL A 437 -3.64 16.18 -26.15
N ILE A 438 -4.64 15.89 -26.98
CA ILE A 438 -6.05 16.12 -26.66
C ILE A 438 -6.45 15.30 -25.44
N ASN A 439 -6.08 14.02 -25.40
CA ASN A 439 -6.36 13.12 -24.28
C ASN A 439 -5.76 13.64 -22.96
N LEU A 440 -4.52 14.16 -23.00
CA LEU A 440 -3.88 14.77 -21.83
C LEU A 440 -4.64 16.02 -21.35
N ALA A 441 -5.05 16.89 -22.27
CA ALA A 441 -5.85 18.07 -21.93
C ALA A 441 -7.21 17.66 -21.33
N VAL A 442 -7.90 16.71 -21.96
CA VAL A 442 -9.18 16.16 -21.45
C VAL A 442 -8.98 15.53 -20.08
N GLY A 443 -7.93 14.72 -19.87
CA GLY A 443 -7.64 14.09 -18.59
C GLY A 443 -7.44 15.12 -17.47
N CYS A 444 -6.67 16.17 -17.73
CA CYS A 444 -6.47 17.27 -16.76
C CYS A 444 -7.77 18.03 -16.45
N VAL A 445 -8.55 18.38 -17.48
CA VAL A 445 -9.81 19.12 -17.32
C VAL A 445 -10.83 18.27 -16.55
N VAL A 446 -10.99 17.01 -16.93
CA VAL A 446 -11.92 16.07 -16.28
C VAL A 446 -11.52 15.85 -14.83
N PHE A 447 -10.23 15.62 -14.54
CA PHE A 447 -9.74 15.48 -13.17
C PHE A 447 -10.09 16.69 -12.31
N MET A 448 -9.81 17.91 -12.81
CA MET A 448 -10.10 19.13 -12.07
C MET A 448 -11.61 19.39 -11.91
N ALA A 449 -12.41 19.09 -12.93
CA ALA A 449 -13.85 19.31 -12.89
C ALA A 449 -14.58 18.37 -11.93
N ILE A 450 -14.22 17.08 -11.97
CA ILE A 450 -14.88 16.06 -11.14
C ILE A 450 -14.37 16.11 -9.69
N ASN A 451 -13.06 16.36 -9.49
CA ASN A 451 -12.40 16.33 -8.19
C ASN A 451 -12.09 17.72 -7.61
N LYS A 452 -12.88 18.75 -7.98
CA LYS A 452 -12.64 20.15 -7.59
C LYS A 452 -12.47 20.34 -6.09
N ASP A 453 -13.25 19.64 -5.27
CA ASP A 453 -13.18 19.77 -3.81
C ASP A 453 -11.93 19.12 -3.23
N PHE A 454 -11.55 17.94 -3.74
CA PHE A 454 -10.28 17.29 -3.41
C PHE A 454 -9.08 18.17 -3.78
N VAL A 455 -9.06 18.71 -5.01
CA VAL A 455 -8.01 19.62 -5.48
C VAL A 455 -7.93 20.87 -4.61
N ARG A 456 -9.08 21.48 -4.26
CA ARG A 456 -9.13 22.66 -3.38
C ARG A 456 -8.54 22.38 -2.00
N VAL A 457 -8.87 21.23 -1.39
CA VAL A 457 -8.31 20.82 -0.09
C VAL A 457 -6.80 20.60 -0.16
N VAL A 458 -6.31 19.92 -1.19
CA VAL A 458 -4.88 19.68 -1.39
C VAL A 458 -4.13 20.99 -1.61
N MET A 459 -4.66 21.88 -2.47
CA MET A 459 -4.06 23.19 -2.72
C MET A 459 -4.02 24.06 -1.44
N LYS A 460 -5.12 24.10 -0.67
CA LYS A 460 -5.18 24.86 0.60
C LYS A 460 -4.15 24.36 1.61
N LYS A 461 -4.03 23.04 1.77
CA LYS A 461 -3.02 22.44 2.66
C LYS A 461 -1.59 22.66 2.14
N GLY A 462 -1.37 22.53 0.84
CA GLY A 462 -0.07 22.80 0.20
C GLY A 462 0.38 24.25 0.37
N MET A 463 -0.51 25.21 0.12
CA MET A 463 -0.23 26.64 0.35
C MET A 463 0.03 26.96 1.82
N ALA A 464 -0.73 26.37 2.75
CA ALA A 464 -0.51 26.54 4.17
C ALA A 464 0.88 26.00 4.61
N TYR A 465 1.30 24.86 4.07
CA TYR A 465 2.63 24.30 4.31
C TYR A 465 3.77 25.18 3.74
N LEU A 466 3.60 25.68 2.50
CA LEU A 466 4.58 26.57 1.87
C LEU A 466 4.67 27.92 2.61
N ASN A 467 3.54 28.48 3.04
CA ASN A 467 3.52 29.70 3.83
C ASN A 467 4.19 29.52 5.21
N LYS A 468 3.98 28.37 5.85
CA LYS A 468 4.67 28.01 7.09
C LYS A 468 6.17 27.90 6.88
N LYS A 469 6.63 27.34 5.77
CA LYS A 469 8.06 27.21 5.43
C LYS A 469 8.68 28.56 5.04
N ARG A 470 7.94 29.46 4.37
CA ARG A 470 8.36 30.82 4.08
C ARG A 470 8.40 31.71 5.33
N GLY A 471 7.48 31.50 6.27
CA GLY A 471 7.46 32.22 7.56
C GLY A 471 8.62 31.89 8.49
N THR A 472 9.16 30.66 8.43
CA THR A 472 10.35 30.25 9.21
C THR A 472 11.66 30.75 8.63
N GLY A 473 11.71 31.08 7.31
CA GLY A 473 12.91 31.63 6.65
C GLY A 473 13.11 33.15 6.83
N LYS A 474 12.09 33.89 7.33
CA LYS A 474 12.16 35.35 7.53
C LYS A 474 12.43 35.78 8.98
N ARG A 475 12.65 34.84 9.92
CA ARG A 475 12.87 35.16 11.34
C ARG A 475 14.31 35.21 11.81
N THR A 476 15.29 35.27 10.90
CA THR A 476 16.72 35.38 11.25
C THR A 476 17.42 36.56 10.60
N ALA A 477 16.75 37.69 10.34
CA ALA A 477 17.45 38.94 10.08
C ALA A 477 16.56 40.15 10.40
N GLY A 478 16.81 40.81 11.50
CA GLY A 478 16.41 42.18 11.72
C GLY A 478 15.07 42.39 12.42
N ALA A 479 15.03 42.45 13.72
CA ALA A 479 14.11 43.28 14.47
C ALA A 479 14.68 43.67 15.81
N SER A 480 15.36 44.78 15.83
CA SER A 480 15.45 45.63 17.02
C SER A 480 14.31 46.65 16.97
N ALA A 481 13.65 46.82 18.14
CA ALA A 481 12.82 47.95 18.55
C ALA A 481 11.47 48.22 17.82
N ASP A 482 10.35 47.82 18.36
CA ASP A 482 9.41 48.76 19.00
C ASP A 482 8.39 47.98 19.86
N LYS A 483 8.27 48.34 21.15
CA LYS A 483 7.40 47.63 22.10
C LYS A 483 6.20 48.52 22.43
N GLY A 484 5.09 48.32 21.72
CA GLY A 484 3.76 48.85 22.08
C GLY A 484 3.01 47.87 22.99
N ALA A 485 2.28 48.38 23.97
CA ALA A 485 1.67 47.68 25.12
C ALA A 485 0.48 46.74 24.82
N SER A 486 0.27 46.23 23.61
CA SER A 486 -0.96 45.51 23.21
C SER A 486 -0.84 44.02 22.89
N ASP A 487 0.30 43.33 23.16
CA ASP A 487 0.53 41.97 22.70
C ASP A 487 0.68 40.91 23.82
N LEU A 488 0.05 41.14 24.97
CA LEU A 488 -0.04 40.13 26.03
C LEU A 488 -1.10 39.07 25.68
N PRO A 489 -0.85 37.77 25.91
CA PRO A 489 -1.85 36.74 25.63
C PRO A 489 -3.05 36.87 26.56
N ALA A 490 -4.26 37.06 26.03
CA ALA A 490 -5.51 37.08 26.78
C ALA A 490 -5.98 35.67 27.10
N LEU A 491 -5.76 35.20 28.34
CA LEU A 491 -6.11 33.82 28.75
C LEU A 491 -7.55 33.71 29.31
N ALA A 492 -8.03 34.69 30.04
CA ALA A 492 -9.37 34.74 30.59
C ALA A 492 -9.93 36.15 30.39
N ASP A 493 -10.61 36.37 29.27
CA ASP A 493 -11.31 37.64 28.98
C ASP A 493 -12.60 37.75 29.82
N ASP A 494 -13.17 36.59 30.16
CA ASP A 494 -14.31 36.44 31.06
C ASP A 494 -14.11 35.21 31.95
N LYS A 495 -14.53 35.26 33.19
CA LYS A 495 -14.45 34.15 34.17
C LYS A 495 -15.14 32.89 33.63
N SER A 496 -16.23 33.02 32.87
CA SER A 496 -16.97 31.91 32.25
C SER A 496 -16.17 31.15 31.18
N SER A 497 -15.11 31.75 30.64
CA SER A 497 -14.24 31.17 29.60
C SER A 497 -13.01 30.41 30.14
N CYS A 498 -12.93 30.19 31.46
CA CYS A 498 -11.83 29.49 32.10
C CYS A 498 -12.34 28.46 33.13
N CYS A 499 -11.88 27.20 32.99
CA CYS A 499 -12.21 26.12 33.94
C CYS A 499 -11.15 25.91 35.04
N GLY A 500 -10.14 26.76 35.16
CA GLY A 500 -9.11 26.67 36.20
C GLY A 500 -8.16 25.47 36.05
N CYS A 501 -8.05 24.83 34.87
CA CYS A 501 -7.30 23.60 34.66
C CYS A 501 -5.78 23.72 34.76
N SER A 502 -5.23 24.91 34.96
CA SER A 502 -3.79 25.22 35.12
C SER A 502 -2.89 24.81 33.92
N ALA A 503 -3.44 24.40 32.77
CA ALA A 503 -2.66 24.00 31.62
C ALA A 503 -1.79 25.14 31.06
N CYS A 504 -2.30 26.39 31.09
CA CYS A 504 -1.54 27.57 30.68
C CYS A 504 -0.37 27.87 31.62
N TYR A 505 -0.54 27.65 32.91
CA TYR A 505 0.52 27.76 33.92
C TYR A 505 1.63 26.73 33.67
N ALA A 506 1.24 25.47 33.51
CA ALA A 506 2.19 24.36 33.34
C ALA A 506 3.04 24.45 32.06
N VAL A 507 2.53 25.10 30.99
CA VAL A 507 3.23 25.21 29.69
C VAL A 507 4.10 26.47 29.57
N CYS A 508 4.04 27.39 30.54
CA CYS A 508 4.76 28.65 30.49
C CYS A 508 6.28 28.43 30.72
N PRO A 509 7.14 28.66 29.71
CA PRO A 509 8.57 28.32 29.80
C PRO A 509 9.35 29.25 30.75
N VAL A 510 8.78 30.41 31.10
CA VAL A 510 9.41 31.43 31.97
C VAL A 510 8.67 31.63 33.29
N GLY A 511 7.64 30.83 33.59
CA GLY A 511 6.87 30.93 34.82
C GLY A 511 6.15 32.27 35.00
N ALA A 512 5.74 32.93 33.93
CA ALA A 512 5.07 34.23 33.94
C ALA A 512 3.57 34.16 34.20
N ILE A 513 3.01 32.99 34.55
CA ILE A 513 1.58 32.83 34.85
C ILE A 513 1.43 32.31 36.25
N GLU A 514 0.59 33.00 37.05
CA GLU A 514 0.23 32.61 38.41
C GLU A 514 -1.27 32.26 38.45
N MET A 515 -1.63 31.20 39.15
CA MET A 515 -3.04 30.83 39.34
C MET A 515 -3.55 31.46 40.64
N LYS A 516 -4.45 32.44 40.54
CA LYS A 516 -5.04 33.12 41.71
C LYS A 516 -6.48 32.70 41.93
N ALA A 517 -6.81 32.41 43.19
CA ALA A 517 -8.18 32.11 43.57
C ALA A 517 -9.02 33.40 43.61
N ASP A 518 -10.27 33.33 43.15
CA ASP A 518 -11.27 34.36 43.34
C ASP A 518 -11.99 34.23 44.71
N GLU A 519 -13.00 35.06 44.96
CA GLU A 519 -13.76 35.09 46.21
C GLU A 519 -14.51 33.76 46.48
N GLU A 520 -14.78 32.96 45.44
CA GLU A 520 -15.46 31.67 45.54
C GLU A 520 -14.46 30.49 45.57
N GLY A 521 -13.16 30.76 45.47
CA GLY A 521 -12.09 29.77 45.52
C GLY A 521 -11.72 29.16 44.15
N PHE A 522 -12.28 29.64 43.03
CA PHE A 522 -11.89 29.18 41.69
C PHE A 522 -10.57 29.81 41.23
N LEU A 523 -9.69 29.00 40.64
CA LEU A 523 -8.37 29.43 40.18
C LEU A 523 -8.40 30.01 38.76
N TYR A 524 -7.91 31.26 38.62
CA TYR A 524 -7.78 31.94 37.33
C TYR A 524 -6.32 32.31 37.04
N PRO A 525 -5.86 32.24 35.77
CA PRO A 525 -4.49 32.60 35.38
C PRO A 525 -4.32 34.12 35.35
N VAL A 526 -3.32 34.61 36.05
CA VAL A 526 -2.85 36.00 36.01
C VAL A 526 -1.46 36.04 35.39
N ILE A 527 -1.28 36.89 34.37
CA ILE A 527 -0.01 36.97 33.64
C ILE A 527 0.82 38.12 34.21
N ASP A 528 2.06 37.80 34.59
CA ASP A 528 3.08 38.78 34.93
C ASP A 528 3.65 39.36 33.63
N ALA A 529 3.29 40.60 33.31
CA ALA A 529 3.65 41.26 32.06
C ALA A 529 5.18 41.46 31.90
N ASP A 530 5.89 41.59 33.00
CA ASP A 530 7.34 41.84 33.01
C ASP A 530 8.15 40.57 32.77
N LYS A 531 7.60 39.42 33.20
CA LYS A 531 8.18 38.08 32.94
C LYS A 531 7.74 37.45 31.62
N CYS A 532 6.63 37.92 31.06
CA CYS A 532 6.05 37.31 29.88
C CYS A 532 6.84 37.60 28.60
N VAL A 533 7.46 36.56 28.00
CA VAL A 533 8.19 36.65 26.75
C VAL A 533 7.27 36.61 25.49
N ARG A 534 5.96 36.71 25.68
CA ARG A 534 4.93 36.79 24.60
C ARG A 534 5.00 35.65 23.57
N CYS A 535 5.37 34.44 23.99
CA CYS A 535 5.51 33.27 23.13
C CYS A 535 4.17 32.61 22.76
N HIS A 536 3.05 33.02 23.32
CA HIS A 536 1.68 32.54 23.10
C HIS A 536 1.46 31.02 23.27
N LYS A 537 2.39 30.26 23.86
CA LYS A 537 2.23 28.83 24.11
C LYS A 537 1.06 28.53 25.05
N CYS A 538 0.77 29.42 25.98
CA CYS A 538 -0.35 29.32 26.91
C CYS A 538 -1.71 29.32 26.18
N LEU A 539 -1.87 30.07 25.09
CA LEU A 539 -3.08 30.07 24.27
C LEU A 539 -3.25 28.75 23.50
N GLN A 540 -2.15 28.16 23.08
CA GLN A 540 -2.17 26.86 22.36
C GLN A 540 -2.50 25.68 23.29
N ALA A 541 -2.19 25.80 24.57
CA ALA A 541 -2.48 24.80 25.59
C ALA A 541 -3.89 24.92 26.18
N CYS A 542 -4.54 26.08 26.04
CA CYS A 542 -5.86 26.32 26.55
C CYS A 542 -6.92 25.69 25.65
N ALA A 543 -7.70 24.74 26.17
CA ALA A 543 -8.77 24.07 25.43
C ALA A 543 -9.84 25.07 24.94
N PHE A 544 -10.19 26.08 25.73
CA PHE A 544 -11.21 27.07 25.39
C PHE A 544 -10.76 28.11 24.37
N LYS A 545 -9.47 28.41 24.28
CA LYS A 545 -8.93 29.38 23.28
C LYS A 545 -8.50 28.73 21.98
N ARG A 546 -8.22 27.44 22.02
CA ARG A 546 -7.80 26.66 20.84
C ARG A 546 -8.91 26.50 19.80
N ASP A 547 -10.17 26.48 20.23
CA ASP A 547 -11.33 26.28 19.34
C ASP A 547 -11.97 27.60 18.85
N GLN A 548 -11.61 28.75 19.42
CA GLN A 548 -12.10 30.07 18.96
C GLN A 548 -11.30 30.67 17.80
N GLY A 549 -10.21 30.01 17.36
CA GLY A 549 -9.33 30.41 16.25
C GLY A 549 -9.57 29.65 14.95
N LYS A 550 -10.75 29.05 14.76
CA LYS A 550 -11.14 28.41 13.49
C LYS A 550 -12.15 29.24 12.72
#